data_b741993634e22782f8aae2f869c1e0be
#
_entry.id   b741993634e22782f8aae2f869c1e0be
#
_cell.length_a   1.000
_cell.length_b   1.000
_cell.length_c   1.000
_cell.angle_alpha   90.00
_cell.angle_beta   90.00
_cell.angle_gamma   90.00
#
_symmetry.space_group_name_H-M   'P 1'
#
loop_
_entity.id
_entity.type
_entity.pdbx_description
1 polymer ?
#
loop_
_entity_poly.entity_id
_entity_poly.type
_entity_poly.pdbx_seq_one_letter_code
_entity_poly.pdbx_strand_id
1 'polypeptide(L)'
;VGFFLAMVLLAVKGSDEKSGISQIPWSVIIMVCGVNVLMTLVQKLGGVKLLANFLANFMSEQSAAAIMALTGGIMSQFSSANGVVIPTLVPTATDIALMIPGVSVHELVFAITFAAVVTLSPLSTAGSLIMATYTQGEEKSPREINRLFTSLFVWTFVMLIGFALVCGLGYYNWISIW
;
A
#
# COMPACT_ATOMS: atom_id res chain seq x y z
N VAL A 1 -20.35 -6.64 4.66
CA VAL A 1 -19.92 -7.31 5.91
C VAL A 1 -19.81 -6.29 7.05
N GLY A 2 -19.04 -5.17 6.93
CA GLY A 2 -18.84 -4.21 8.00
C GLY A 2 -20.12 -3.55 8.52
N PHE A 3 -21.04 -3.14 7.64
CA PHE A 3 -22.33 -2.60 8.02
C PHE A 3 -23.21 -3.61 8.79
N PHE A 4 -23.19 -4.87 8.39
CA PHE A 4 -23.91 -5.92 9.09
C PHE A 4 -23.37 -6.14 10.51
N LEU A 5 -22.04 -6.17 10.67
CA LEU A 5 -21.41 -6.27 11.98
C LEU A 5 -21.74 -5.07 12.88
N ALA A 6 -21.73 -3.86 12.31
CA ALA A 6 -22.12 -2.65 13.05
C ALA A 6 -23.58 -2.71 13.51
N MET A 7 -24.51 -3.16 12.65
CA MET A 7 -25.92 -3.37 13.04
C MET A 7 -26.05 -4.40 14.17
N VAL A 8 -25.33 -5.51 14.09
CA VAL A 8 -25.36 -6.54 15.14
C VAL A 8 -24.83 -5.97 16.45
N LEU A 9 -23.72 -5.24 16.45
CA LEU A 9 -23.16 -4.62 17.66
C LEU A 9 -24.12 -3.60 18.29
N LEU A 10 -24.82 -2.80 17.49
CA LEU A 10 -25.85 -1.87 18.00
C LEU A 10 -27.06 -2.62 18.56
N ALA A 11 -27.53 -3.68 17.89
CA ALA A 11 -28.68 -4.48 18.33
C ALA A 11 -28.41 -5.19 19.66
N VAL A 12 -27.17 -5.66 19.91
CA VAL A 12 -26.76 -6.28 21.17
C VAL A 12 -26.38 -5.24 22.25
N LYS A 13 -26.57 -3.95 21.95
CA LYS A 13 -26.12 -2.83 22.84
C LYS A 13 -24.66 -2.92 23.28
N GLY A 14 -23.82 -3.52 22.44
CA GLY A 14 -22.38 -3.65 22.69
C GLY A 14 -21.60 -2.36 22.50
N SER A 15 -22.20 -1.33 21.90
CA SER A 15 -21.61 0.00 21.73
C SER A 15 -22.71 1.06 21.69
N ASP A 16 -22.39 2.28 22.16
CA ASP A 16 -23.25 3.45 22.00
C ASP A 16 -23.04 4.07 20.62
N GLU A 17 -24.13 4.43 19.93
CA GLU A 17 -24.13 4.97 18.58
C GLU A 17 -23.26 6.23 18.46
N LYS A 18 -23.38 7.16 19.41
CA LYS A 18 -22.61 8.42 19.42
C LYS A 18 -21.11 8.14 19.59
N SER A 19 -20.76 7.22 20.47
CA SER A 19 -19.38 6.81 20.70
C SER A 19 -18.79 6.15 19.44
N GLY A 20 -19.56 5.27 18.79
CA GLY A 20 -19.15 4.64 17.53
C GLY A 20 -18.89 5.66 16.42
N ILE A 21 -19.78 6.62 16.21
CA ILE A 21 -19.62 7.66 15.18
C ILE A 21 -18.44 8.58 15.49
N SER A 22 -18.19 8.93 16.77
CA SER A 22 -17.07 9.79 17.15
C SER A 22 -15.70 9.13 16.96
N GLN A 23 -15.63 7.80 16.98
CA GLN A 23 -14.41 7.04 16.76
C GLN A 23 -14.13 6.75 15.28
N ILE A 24 -15.04 7.10 14.37
CA ILE A 24 -14.79 6.99 12.92
C ILE A 24 -13.61 7.89 12.54
N PRO A 25 -12.59 7.38 11.86
CA PRO A 25 -11.44 8.17 11.44
C PRO A 25 -11.79 9.08 10.24
N TRP A 26 -12.62 10.09 10.47
CA TRP A 26 -13.13 11.01 9.45
C TRP A 26 -12.01 11.67 8.64
N SER A 27 -10.89 12.00 9.28
CA SER A 27 -9.71 12.56 8.60
C SER A 27 -9.16 11.62 7.53
N VAL A 28 -9.13 10.31 7.81
CA VAL A 28 -8.67 9.30 6.84
C VAL A 28 -9.65 9.18 5.69
N ILE A 29 -10.96 9.16 5.97
CA ILE A 29 -12.01 9.07 4.94
C ILE A 29 -11.92 10.27 4.01
N ILE A 30 -11.85 11.49 4.56
CA ILE A 30 -11.73 12.73 3.76
C ILE A 30 -10.44 12.73 2.93
N MET A 31 -9.32 12.29 3.52
CA MET A 31 -8.05 12.18 2.81
C MET A 31 -8.15 11.22 1.62
N VAL A 32 -8.71 10.01 1.83
CA VAL A 32 -8.86 9.00 0.76
C VAL A 32 -9.79 9.50 -0.35
N CYS A 33 -10.91 10.12 0.01
CA CYS A 33 -11.82 10.73 -0.97
C CYS A 33 -11.12 11.85 -1.77
N GLY A 34 -10.38 12.73 -1.09
CA GLY A 34 -9.63 13.81 -1.74
C GLY A 34 -8.56 13.30 -2.70
N VAL A 35 -7.78 12.29 -2.28
CA VAL A 35 -6.78 11.64 -3.14
C VAL A 35 -7.43 11.00 -4.37
N ASN A 36 -8.57 10.32 -4.22
CA ASN A 36 -9.27 9.73 -5.36
C ASN A 36 -9.76 10.78 -6.37
N VAL A 37 -10.25 11.93 -5.90
CA VAL A 37 -10.63 13.05 -6.78
C VAL A 37 -9.42 13.58 -7.55
N LEU A 38 -8.29 13.82 -6.86
CA LEU A 38 -7.04 14.26 -7.48
C LEU A 38 -6.53 13.23 -8.49
N MET A 39 -6.56 11.94 -8.16
CA MET A 39 -6.15 10.88 -9.08
C MET A 39 -7.03 10.81 -10.33
N THR A 40 -8.33 11.04 -10.19
CA THR A 40 -9.24 11.14 -11.36
C THR A 40 -8.85 12.28 -12.28
N LEU A 41 -8.45 13.44 -11.73
CA LEU A 41 -7.93 14.56 -12.52
C LEU A 41 -6.61 14.22 -13.21
N VAL A 42 -5.66 13.60 -12.48
CA VAL A 42 -4.38 13.16 -13.03
C VAL A 42 -4.58 12.18 -14.19
N GLN A 43 -5.52 11.21 -14.04
CA GLN A 43 -5.87 10.28 -15.11
C GLN A 43 -6.42 11.00 -16.35
N LYS A 44 -7.37 11.93 -16.17
CA LYS A 44 -7.96 12.70 -17.27
C LYS A 44 -6.95 13.59 -17.98
N LEU A 45 -5.95 14.11 -17.27
CA LEU A 45 -4.86 14.90 -17.81
C LEU A 45 -3.74 14.06 -18.45
N GLY A 46 -3.86 12.73 -18.43
CA GLY A 46 -2.85 11.82 -19.00
C GLY A 46 -1.64 11.57 -18.10
N GLY A 47 -1.63 12.04 -16.85
CA GLY A 47 -0.51 11.86 -15.94
C GLY A 47 -0.23 10.39 -15.62
N VAL A 48 -1.26 9.53 -15.53
CA VAL A 48 -1.11 8.09 -15.35
C VAL A 48 -0.40 7.46 -16.55
N LYS A 49 -0.74 7.86 -17.78
CA LYS A 49 -0.06 7.39 -19.00
C LYS A 49 1.39 7.82 -19.06
N LEU A 50 1.70 9.04 -18.62
CA LEU A 50 3.09 9.51 -18.54
C LEU A 50 3.91 8.68 -17.56
N LEU A 51 3.35 8.38 -16.39
CA LEU A 51 3.99 7.51 -15.41
C LEU A 51 4.18 6.09 -15.94
N ALA A 52 3.15 5.54 -16.60
CA ALA A 52 3.22 4.21 -17.23
C ALA A 52 4.32 4.15 -18.30
N ASN A 53 4.37 5.14 -19.19
CA ASN A 53 5.42 5.22 -20.23
C ASN A 53 6.82 5.32 -19.61
N PHE A 54 6.98 6.15 -18.57
CA PHE A 54 8.26 6.29 -17.89
C PHE A 54 8.71 4.97 -17.26
N LEU A 55 7.83 4.30 -16.54
CA LEU A 55 8.14 3.01 -15.91
C LEU A 55 8.38 1.91 -16.95
N ALA A 56 7.58 1.83 -18.01
CA ALA A 56 7.70 0.83 -19.05
C ALA A 56 9.06 0.87 -19.79
N ASN A 57 9.72 2.05 -19.87
CA ASN A 57 11.05 2.16 -20.45
C ASN A 57 12.13 1.36 -19.69
N PHE A 58 11.92 1.05 -18.43
CA PHE A 58 12.84 0.27 -17.59
C PHE A 58 12.38 -1.17 -17.40
N MET A 59 11.20 -1.53 -17.94
CA MET A 59 10.56 -2.81 -17.73
C MET A 59 10.75 -3.74 -18.94
N SER A 60 10.90 -5.01 -18.64
CA SER A 60 10.75 -6.13 -19.58
C SER A 60 9.64 -7.04 -19.06
N GLU A 61 9.22 -8.03 -19.84
CA GLU A 61 8.24 -9.03 -19.44
C GLU A 61 8.59 -9.65 -18.06
N GLN A 62 9.85 -9.97 -17.83
CA GLN A 62 10.31 -10.61 -16.57
C GLN A 62 10.51 -9.64 -15.41
N SER A 63 10.83 -8.36 -15.68
CA SER A 63 11.15 -7.39 -14.64
C SER A 63 9.98 -6.49 -14.25
N ALA A 64 8.89 -6.47 -15.01
CA ALA A 64 7.76 -5.58 -14.81
C ALA A 64 7.16 -5.69 -13.41
N ALA A 65 6.89 -6.91 -12.93
CA ALA A 65 6.35 -7.15 -11.60
C ALA A 65 7.32 -6.69 -10.49
N ALA A 66 8.63 -6.97 -10.64
CA ALA A 66 9.64 -6.55 -9.67
C ALA A 66 9.77 -5.03 -9.59
N ILE A 67 9.78 -4.34 -10.73
CA ILE A 67 9.86 -2.87 -10.78
C ILE A 67 8.60 -2.24 -10.18
N MET A 68 7.41 -2.79 -10.47
CA MET A 68 6.17 -2.30 -9.87
C MET A 68 6.10 -2.57 -8.36
N ALA A 69 6.60 -3.72 -7.89
CA ALA A 69 6.74 -4.01 -6.47
C ALA A 69 7.68 -3.01 -5.77
N LEU A 70 8.87 -2.76 -6.36
CA LEU A 70 9.81 -1.78 -5.83
C LEU A 70 9.21 -0.37 -5.80
N THR A 71 8.57 0.05 -6.89
CA THR A 71 7.94 1.37 -6.97
C THR A 71 6.84 1.52 -5.89
N GLY A 72 5.94 0.55 -5.80
CA GLY A 72 4.85 0.54 -4.81
C GLY A 72 5.38 0.49 -3.37
N GLY A 73 6.36 -0.36 -3.10
CA GLY A 73 6.96 -0.48 -1.79
C GLY A 73 7.75 0.77 -1.37
N ILE A 74 8.55 1.37 -2.27
CA ILE A 74 9.27 2.62 -1.99
C ILE A 74 8.28 3.76 -1.70
N MET A 75 7.24 3.92 -2.51
CA MET A 75 6.20 4.92 -2.25
C MET A 75 5.52 4.69 -0.90
N SER A 76 5.26 3.43 -0.53
CA SER A 76 4.62 3.07 0.74
C SER A 76 5.50 3.33 1.94
N GLN A 77 6.83 3.44 1.79
CA GLN A 77 7.74 3.82 2.88
C GLN A 77 7.36 5.17 3.51
N PHE A 78 6.89 6.10 2.69
CA PHE A 78 6.65 7.50 3.06
C PHE A 78 5.17 7.90 3.01
N SER A 79 4.27 6.97 2.63
CA SER A 79 2.86 7.29 2.42
C SER A 79 1.94 6.16 2.87
N SER A 80 0.63 6.35 2.66
CA SER A 80 -0.39 5.32 2.92
C SER A 80 -0.53 4.39 1.73
N ALA A 81 -0.38 3.07 1.95
CA ALA A 81 -0.61 2.06 0.93
C ALA A 81 -2.01 2.20 0.30
N ASN A 82 -3.06 2.22 1.13
CA ASN A 82 -4.44 2.27 0.67
C ASN A 82 -4.89 3.67 0.23
N GLY A 83 -4.35 4.73 0.85
CA GLY A 83 -4.75 6.11 0.56
C GLY A 83 -4.05 6.72 -0.64
N VAL A 84 -2.83 6.29 -0.95
CA VAL A 84 -1.99 6.93 -1.98
C VAL A 84 -1.45 5.93 -2.98
N VAL A 85 -0.73 4.89 -2.53
CA VAL A 85 0.03 4.00 -3.43
C VAL A 85 -0.89 3.21 -4.37
N ILE A 86 -1.86 2.51 -3.81
CA ILE A 86 -2.79 1.67 -4.58
C ILE A 86 -3.61 2.51 -5.57
N PRO A 87 -4.27 3.61 -5.16
CA PRO A 87 -5.01 4.46 -6.10
C PRO A 87 -4.16 5.08 -7.21
N THR A 88 -2.85 5.26 -6.96
CA THR A 88 -1.93 5.83 -7.95
C THR A 88 -1.40 4.79 -8.93
N LEU A 89 -0.94 3.64 -8.44
CA LEU A 89 -0.21 2.66 -9.25
C LEU A 89 -1.11 1.60 -9.89
N VAL A 90 -2.24 1.23 -9.28
CA VAL A 90 -3.12 0.20 -9.86
C VAL A 90 -3.68 0.62 -11.23
N PRO A 91 -4.14 1.87 -11.46
CA PRO A 91 -4.52 2.31 -12.80
C PRO A 91 -3.36 2.25 -13.81
N THR A 92 -2.12 2.52 -13.36
CA THR A 92 -0.92 2.46 -14.20
C THR A 92 -0.60 1.03 -14.66
N ALA A 93 -0.94 0.01 -13.85
CA ALA A 93 -0.71 -1.39 -14.19
C ALA A 93 -1.43 -1.82 -15.48
N THR A 94 -2.63 -1.30 -15.71
CA THR A 94 -3.40 -1.59 -16.93
C THR A 94 -2.71 -1.03 -18.17
N ASP A 95 -2.24 0.21 -18.09
CA ASP A 95 -1.53 0.85 -19.21
C ASP A 95 -0.20 0.15 -19.50
N ILE A 96 0.55 -0.27 -18.46
CA ILE A 96 1.81 -1.02 -18.62
C ILE A 96 1.57 -2.39 -19.28
N ALA A 97 0.56 -3.13 -18.84
CA ALA A 97 0.24 -4.43 -19.40
C ALA A 97 -0.17 -4.36 -20.89
N LEU A 98 -0.72 -3.23 -21.32
CA LEU A 98 -1.01 -2.99 -22.75
C LEU A 98 0.25 -2.66 -23.56
N MET A 99 1.31 -2.14 -22.91
CA MET A 99 2.57 -1.76 -23.57
C MET A 99 3.57 -2.90 -23.67
N ILE A 100 3.55 -3.82 -22.71
CA ILE A 100 4.54 -4.93 -22.62
C ILE A 100 3.80 -6.25 -22.84
N PRO A 101 3.97 -6.89 -24.02
CA PRO A 101 3.40 -8.21 -24.28
C PRO A 101 3.87 -9.25 -23.26
N GLY A 102 2.96 -10.13 -22.83
CA GLY A 102 3.27 -11.18 -21.86
C GLY A 102 3.06 -10.79 -20.40
N VAL A 103 2.92 -9.49 -20.09
CA VAL A 103 2.69 -9.01 -18.72
C VAL A 103 1.19 -9.02 -18.39
N SER A 104 0.83 -9.65 -17.27
CA SER A 104 -0.55 -9.70 -16.79
C SER A 104 -0.87 -8.50 -15.88
N VAL A 105 -2.03 -7.88 -16.08
CA VAL A 105 -2.54 -6.83 -15.16
C VAL A 105 -2.65 -7.35 -13.73
N HIS A 106 -3.12 -8.60 -13.55
CA HIS A 106 -3.28 -9.21 -12.23
C HIS A 106 -1.95 -9.36 -11.51
N GLU A 107 -0.90 -9.73 -12.23
CA GLU A 107 0.46 -9.84 -11.71
C GLU A 107 0.97 -8.50 -11.20
N LEU A 108 0.83 -7.44 -12.00
CA LEU A 108 1.25 -6.10 -11.61
C LEU A 108 0.46 -5.56 -10.41
N VAL A 109 -0.86 -5.74 -10.41
CA VAL A 109 -1.72 -5.32 -9.30
C VAL A 109 -1.38 -6.08 -8.02
N PHE A 110 -1.11 -7.38 -8.11
CA PHE A 110 -0.66 -8.17 -6.97
C PHE A 110 0.69 -7.68 -6.45
N ALA A 111 1.65 -7.45 -7.34
CA ALA A 111 2.99 -6.95 -7.00
C ALA A 111 2.92 -5.60 -6.28
N ILE A 112 2.11 -4.66 -6.78
CA ILE A 112 1.90 -3.33 -6.18
C ILE A 112 1.27 -3.45 -4.79
N THR A 113 0.13 -4.16 -4.72
CA THR A 113 -0.67 -4.23 -3.49
C THR A 113 0.07 -4.96 -2.38
N PHE A 114 0.69 -6.08 -2.70
CA PHE A 114 1.44 -6.85 -1.72
C PHE A 114 2.67 -6.08 -1.22
N ALA A 115 3.47 -5.49 -2.13
CA ALA A 115 4.62 -4.68 -1.76
C ALA A 115 4.22 -3.47 -0.91
N ALA A 116 3.13 -2.79 -1.26
CA ALA A 116 2.66 -1.63 -0.51
C ALA A 116 2.18 -1.99 0.90
N VAL A 117 1.53 -3.13 1.08
CA VAL A 117 0.99 -3.58 2.39
C VAL A 117 2.07 -4.16 3.28
N VAL A 118 3.02 -4.91 2.73
CA VAL A 118 4.14 -5.52 3.50
C VAL A 118 5.13 -4.46 3.99
N THR A 119 5.13 -3.29 3.37
CA THR A 119 6.00 -2.17 3.74
C THR A 119 5.50 -1.50 5.04
N LEU A 120 5.98 -1.95 6.19
CA LEU A 120 5.68 -1.41 7.53
C LEU A 120 6.73 -0.40 8.00
N SER A 121 7.07 0.55 7.14
CA SER A 121 8.02 1.62 7.48
C SER A 121 7.49 2.46 8.66
N PRO A 122 8.34 2.89 9.59
CA PRO A 122 7.94 3.80 10.67
C PRO A 122 7.41 5.15 10.16
N LEU A 123 7.68 5.50 8.90
CA LEU A 123 7.18 6.70 8.23
C LEU A 123 5.86 6.46 7.49
N SER A 124 5.44 5.21 7.32
CA SER A 124 4.13 4.85 6.75
C SER A 124 3.02 4.95 7.80
N THR A 125 1.77 4.99 7.35
CA THR A 125 0.60 5.04 8.26
C THR A 125 0.58 3.86 9.24
N ALA A 126 0.87 2.64 8.79
CA ALA A 126 0.87 1.46 9.65
C ALA A 126 2.04 1.45 10.63
N GLY A 127 3.24 1.80 10.17
CA GLY A 127 4.42 1.85 11.03
C GLY A 127 4.37 2.97 12.07
N SER A 128 3.82 4.14 11.72
CA SER A 128 3.60 5.21 12.70
C SER A 128 2.62 4.80 13.80
N LEU A 129 1.62 3.98 13.46
CA LEU A 129 0.69 3.41 14.44
C LEU A 129 1.40 2.44 15.40
N ILE A 130 2.28 1.59 14.88
CA ILE A 130 3.12 0.69 15.68
C ILE A 130 4.00 1.51 16.64
N MET A 131 4.66 2.56 16.13
CA MET A 131 5.48 3.45 16.94
C MET A 131 4.66 4.14 18.05
N ALA A 132 3.49 4.67 17.70
CA ALA A 132 2.60 5.32 18.66
C ALA A 132 2.13 4.34 19.76
N THR A 133 1.74 3.11 19.38
CA THR A 133 1.30 2.08 20.33
C THR A 133 2.42 1.64 21.25
N TYR A 134 3.64 1.53 20.74
CA TYR A 134 4.81 1.15 21.53
C TYR A 134 5.18 2.19 22.60
N THR A 135 4.90 3.46 22.31
CA THR A 135 5.17 4.58 23.24
C THR A 135 4.03 4.86 24.21
N GLN A 136 2.85 4.20 24.05
CA GLN A 136 1.73 4.35 24.97
C GLN A 136 1.96 3.54 26.27
N GLY A 137 1.73 4.16 27.40
CA GLY A 137 1.61 3.51 28.72
C GLY A 137 2.88 3.43 29.57
N GLU A 138 4.08 3.55 29.01
CA GLU A 138 5.35 3.58 29.74
C GLU A 138 6.31 4.60 29.14
N GLU A 139 7.07 5.29 29.98
CA GLU A 139 8.19 6.13 29.51
C GLU A 139 9.29 5.26 28.92
N LYS A 140 9.30 5.13 27.60
CA LYS A 140 10.38 4.44 26.90
C LYS A 140 11.59 5.34 26.70
N SER A 141 12.78 4.77 26.85
CA SER A 141 14.01 5.54 26.64
C SER A 141 14.15 5.93 25.17
N PRO A 142 14.77 7.08 24.85
CA PRO A 142 15.03 7.49 23.47
C PRO A 142 15.82 6.45 22.65
N ARG A 143 16.64 5.64 23.32
CA ARG A 143 17.40 4.56 22.69
C ARG A 143 16.51 3.41 22.23
N GLU A 144 15.51 3.05 23.01
CA GLU A 144 14.53 1.99 22.66
C GLU A 144 13.66 2.42 21.50
N ILE A 145 13.19 3.67 21.51
CA ILE A 145 12.38 4.24 20.41
C ILE A 145 13.20 4.26 19.10
N ASN A 146 14.46 4.73 19.14
CA ASN A 146 15.34 4.74 17.99
C ASN A 146 15.67 3.33 17.49
N ARG A 147 15.84 2.37 18.40
CA ARG A 147 16.10 0.97 18.04
C ARG A 147 14.90 0.37 17.30
N LEU A 148 13.68 0.60 17.80
CA LEU A 148 12.46 0.14 17.11
C LEU A 148 12.30 0.80 15.75
N PHE A 149 12.50 2.12 15.67
CA PHE A 149 12.45 2.88 14.42
C PHE A 149 13.42 2.30 13.39
N THR A 150 14.69 2.14 13.75
CA THR A 150 15.73 1.61 12.87
C THR A 150 15.43 0.17 12.48
N SER A 151 14.96 -0.65 13.42
CA SER A 151 14.62 -2.05 13.17
C SER A 151 13.48 -2.15 12.15
N LEU A 152 12.38 -1.42 12.33
CA LEU A 152 11.25 -1.38 11.39
C LEU A 152 11.71 -0.91 10.00
N PHE A 153 12.54 0.13 9.96
CA PHE A 153 13.03 0.68 8.70
C PHE A 153 13.89 -0.33 7.93
N VAL A 154 14.83 -0.98 8.61
CA VAL A 154 15.71 -2.00 8.00
C VAL A 154 14.90 -3.22 7.55
N TRP A 155 14.03 -3.75 8.41
CA TRP A 155 13.19 -4.90 8.08
C TRP A 155 12.29 -4.64 6.86
N THR A 156 11.77 -3.44 6.74
CA THR A 156 10.93 -3.06 5.61
C THR A 156 11.70 -3.11 4.29
N PHE A 157 12.94 -2.62 4.27
CA PHE A 157 13.79 -2.72 3.07
C PHE A 157 14.17 -4.17 2.75
N VAL A 158 14.50 -4.98 3.76
CA VAL A 158 14.80 -6.40 3.57
C VAL A 158 13.60 -7.13 2.95
N MET A 159 12.41 -6.90 3.50
CA MET A 159 11.18 -7.51 2.98
C MET A 159 10.84 -7.03 1.56
N LEU A 160 11.00 -5.74 1.28
CA LEU A 160 10.74 -5.16 -0.04
C LEU A 160 11.69 -5.74 -1.10
N ILE A 161 12.98 -5.77 -0.80
CA ILE A 161 13.99 -6.33 -1.72
C ILE A 161 13.73 -7.83 -1.93
N GLY A 162 13.49 -8.57 -0.84
CA GLY A 162 13.17 -9.99 -0.91
C GLY A 162 11.94 -10.27 -1.77
N PHE A 163 10.86 -9.49 -1.60
CA PHE A 163 9.66 -9.63 -2.40
C PHE A 163 9.89 -9.25 -3.88
N ALA A 164 10.62 -8.17 -4.15
CA ALA A 164 10.94 -7.76 -5.51
C ALA A 164 11.79 -8.83 -6.25
N LEU A 165 12.71 -9.49 -5.55
CA LEU A 165 13.48 -10.62 -6.10
C LEU A 165 12.57 -11.80 -6.41
N VAL A 166 11.64 -12.15 -5.54
CA VAL A 166 10.65 -13.22 -5.77
C VAL A 166 9.79 -12.90 -7.00
N CYS A 167 9.33 -11.66 -7.15
CA CYS A 167 8.61 -11.22 -8.35
C CYS A 167 9.47 -11.32 -9.61
N GLY A 168 10.75 -10.91 -9.55
CA GLY A 168 11.69 -10.96 -10.67
C GLY A 168 12.08 -12.38 -11.09
N LEU A 169 11.99 -13.37 -10.18
CA LEU A 169 12.21 -14.78 -10.48
C LEU A 169 11.00 -15.46 -11.14
N GLY A 170 9.92 -14.72 -11.39
CA GLY A 170 8.73 -15.25 -12.06
C GLY A 170 7.90 -16.20 -11.21
N TYR A 171 8.00 -16.11 -9.89
CA TYR A 171 7.26 -16.96 -8.96
C TYR A 171 5.73 -16.81 -9.11
N TYR A 172 5.28 -15.69 -9.69
CA TYR A 172 3.87 -15.46 -9.99
C TYR A 172 3.34 -16.46 -11.04
N ASN A 173 4.13 -16.86 -12.02
CA ASN A 173 3.74 -17.87 -13.02
C ASN A 173 3.41 -19.23 -12.37
N TRP A 174 3.94 -19.48 -11.19
CA TRP A 174 3.67 -20.71 -10.42
C TRP A 174 2.35 -20.64 -9.65
N ILE A 175 1.97 -19.45 -9.19
CA ILE A 175 0.71 -19.22 -8.42
C ILE A 175 -0.48 -19.07 -9.36
N SER A 176 -0.30 -18.59 -10.59
CA SER A 176 -1.37 -18.37 -11.57
C SER A 176 -1.92 -19.65 -12.22
N ILE A 177 -1.39 -20.82 -11.86
CA ILE A 177 -1.86 -22.13 -12.34
C ILE A 177 -3.07 -22.64 -11.52
N TRP A 178 -3.46 -21.96 -10.48
CA TRP A 178 -4.63 -22.22 -9.64
C TRP A 178 -5.62 -21.04 -9.70
#